data_eb49aa338e77eca9c030a0179d3c742a
#
_entry.id   eb49aa338e77eca9c030a0179d3c742a
#
_cell.length_a   1.000
_cell.length_b   1.000
_cell.length_c   1.000
_cell.angle_alpha   90.00
_cell.angle_beta   90.00
_cell.angle_gamma   90.00
#
_symmetry.space_group_name_H-M   'P 1'
#
loop_
_entity.id
_entity.type
_entity.pdbx_description
1 polymer ?
#
loop_
_entity_poly.entity_id
_entity_poly.type
_entity_poly.pdbx_seq_one_letter_code
_entity_poly.pdbx_strand_id
1 'polypeptide(L)'
;MKQTDNFKFDEVNVMNELVFRNLSEDAKRQICAWKYGGEYDLYNLPAYEEMQVRQIGFMNPKSEKNYYGFWDESILVGFVNILEEKEEVFIGIGVNPDFCNKHYGQRMLLITYEISKKLYPNKPLYLEVRTWNIRDRKSTRLNSSH
;
A
#
# COMPACT_ATOMS: atom_id res chain seq x y z
N MET A 1 -19.83 -5.10 4.39
CA MET A 1 -19.72 -4.85 3.90
C MET A 1 -19.64 -4.58 3.78
N LYS A 2 -19.88 -4.62 3.70
CA LYS A 2 -19.85 -4.44 3.15
C LYS A 2 -19.63 -3.78 3.14
N GLN A 3 -20.02 -3.60 2.97
CA GLN A 3 -19.92 -3.11 2.55
C GLN A 3 -19.95 -2.34 2.57
N THR A 4 -20.33 -2.34 2.55
CA THR A 4 -20.39 -1.67 2.17
C THR A 4 -20.63 -1.06 2.09
N ASP A 5 -21.12 -1.01 1.95
CA ASP A 5 -21.38 -0.51 1.48
C ASP A 5 -21.43 -0.06 1.09
N ASN A 6 -22.07 -0.04 0.73
CA ASN A 6 -22.07 0.26 -0.12
C ASN A 6 -22.12 1.02 -0.66
N PHE A 7 -22.67 1.23 -1.22
CA PHE A 7 -22.56 2.06 -1.91
C PHE A 7 -22.92 2.72 -2.76
N LYS A 8 -23.67 3.18 -3.17
CA LYS A 8 -23.78 3.66 -4.09
C LYS A 8 -22.82 4.19 -4.84
N PHE A 9 -22.38 4.12 -4.57
CA PHE A 9 -21.27 4.31 -5.30
C PHE A 9 -20.87 3.06 -6.04
N ASP A 10 -21.87 2.35 -6.46
CA ASP A 10 -21.66 1.05 -7.03
C ASP A 10 -21.02 1.12 -8.41
N GLU A 11 -21.39 2.12 -9.20
CA GLU A 11 -20.75 2.26 -10.51
C GLU A 11 -19.28 2.57 -10.38
N VAL A 12 -18.96 3.40 -9.41
CA VAL A 12 -17.55 3.72 -9.16
C VAL A 12 -16.80 2.47 -8.76
N ASN A 13 -17.42 1.65 -7.93
CA ASN A 13 -16.81 0.40 -7.52
C ASN A 13 -16.55 -0.53 -8.68
N VAL A 14 -17.49 -0.62 -9.59
CA VAL A 14 -17.31 -1.47 -10.74
C VAL A 14 -16.07 -1.06 -11.52
N MET A 15 -15.84 0.24 -11.64
CA MET A 15 -14.70 0.72 -12.41
C MET A 15 -13.39 0.65 -11.63
N ASN A 16 -13.47 0.73 -10.31
CA ASN A 16 -12.27 0.76 -9.49
C ASN A 16 -12.22 -0.39 -8.51
N GLU A 17 -12.86 -1.44 -8.84
CA GLU A 17 -13.14 -2.52 -7.94
C GLU A 17 -11.90 -3.35 -7.68
N LEU A 18 -11.14 -2.96 -6.70
CA LEU A 18 -10.00 -3.74 -6.24
C LEU A 18 -10.35 -4.33 -4.88
N VAL A 19 -9.99 -5.59 -4.70
CA VAL A 19 -10.15 -6.21 -3.39
C VAL A 19 -9.05 -5.67 -2.48
N PHE A 20 -9.44 -5.28 -1.29
CA PHE A 20 -8.54 -4.67 -0.31
C PHE A 20 -8.60 -5.49 0.97
N ARG A 21 -7.47 -6.07 1.35
CA ARG A 21 -7.42 -6.84 2.59
C ARG A 21 -5.97 -6.99 3.05
N ASN A 22 -5.80 -7.43 4.30
CA ASN A 22 -4.45 -7.64 4.82
C ASN A 22 -3.68 -8.65 3.97
N LEU A 23 -2.36 -8.58 4.07
CA LEU A 23 -1.51 -9.44 3.27
C LEU A 23 -1.52 -10.86 3.81
N SER A 24 -1.71 -11.82 2.91
CA SER A 24 -1.50 -13.23 3.21
C SER A 24 0.00 -13.54 3.10
N GLU A 25 0.38 -14.72 3.55
CA GLU A 25 1.77 -15.13 3.36
C GLU A 25 2.15 -15.22 1.89
N ASP A 26 1.20 -15.69 1.07
CA ASP A 26 1.46 -15.74 -0.36
C ASP A 26 1.67 -14.35 -0.95
N ALA A 27 0.87 -13.40 -0.51
CA ALA A 27 1.04 -12.01 -0.98
C ALA A 27 2.40 -11.47 -0.60
N LYS A 28 2.84 -11.73 0.62
CA LYS A 28 4.16 -11.27 1.07
C LYS A 28 5.26 -11.86 0.21
N ARG A 29 5.14 -13.15 -0.13
CA ARG A 29 6.15 -13.78 -0.99
C ARG A 29 6.16 -13.15 -2.38
N GLN A 30 5.00 -12.86 -2.93
CA GLN A 30 4.93 -12.22 -4.23
C GLN A 30 5.58 -10.85 -4.21
N ILE A 31 5.27 -10.05 -3.19
CA ILE A 31 5.80 -8.69 -3.09
C ILE A 31 7.32 -8.71 -2.97
N CYS A 32 7.86 -9.63 -2.18
CA CYS A 32 9.30 -9.74 -2.04
C CYS A 32 9.98 -10.16 -3.34
N ALA A 33 9.25 -10.82 -4.22
CA ALA A 33 9.78 -11.26 -5.49
C ALA A 33 9.67 -10.22 -6.59
N TRP A 34 8.94 -9.13 -6.35
CA TRP A 34 8.81 -8.08 -7.35
C TRP A 34 10.16 -7.42 -7.57
N LYS A 35 10.50 -7.21 -8.84
CA LYS A 35 11.76 -6.58 -9.22
C LYS A 35 11.50 -5.40 -10.12
N TYR A 36 12.00 -4.27 -9.71
CA TYR A 36 11.94 -3.04 -10.50
C TYR A 36 13.24 -2.90 -11.23
N GLY A 37 13.19 -2.54 -12.51
CA GLY A 37 14.38 -2.49 -13.33
C GLY A 37 15.00 -1.11 -13.39
N GLY A 38 16.23 -1.07 -13.92
CA GLY A 38 16.92 0.16 -14.19
C GLY A 38 17.12 1.00 -12.93
N GLU A 39 16.83 2.27 -13.05
CA GLU A 39 17.01 3.18 -11.93
C GLU A 39 16.05 2.95 -10.79
N TYR A 40 15.05 2.11 -11.00
CA TYR A 40 14.05 1.83 -9.97
C TYR A 40 14.38 0.60 -9.14
N ASP A 41 15.55 -0.01 -9.35
CA ASP A 41 15.89 -1.22 -8.60
C ASP A 41 16.06 -0.94 -7.11
N LEU A 42 16.22 0.31 -6.73
CA LEU A 42 16.32 0.68 -5.32
C LEU A 42 15.01 0.48 -4.56
N TYR A 43 13.91 0.26 -5.27
CA TYR A 43 12.64 -0.06 -4.64
C TYR A 43 12.46 -1.56 -4.41
N ASN A 44 13.39 -2.38 -4.88
CA ASN A 44 13.32 -3.81 -4.63
C ASN A 44 13.46 -4.11 -3.16
N LEU A 45 12.60 -4.98 -2.66
CA LEU A 45 12.68 -5.40 -1.28
C LEU A 45 13.73 -6.48 -1.09
N PRO A 46 14.21 -6.67 0.13
CA PRO A 46 15.04 -7.84 0.43
C PRO A 46 14.25 -9.12 0.16
N ALA A 47 14.96 -10.23 0.06
CA ALA A 47 14.33 -11.51 -0.14
C ALA A 47 13.36 -11.82 1.01
N TYR A 48 12.36 -12.63 0.71
CA TYR A 48 11.35 -13.00 1.70
C TYR A 48 11.99 -13.53 2.98
N GLU A 49 12.94 -14.44 2.84
CA GLU A 49 13.57 -15.06 4.00
C GLU A 49 14.38 -14.05 4.82
N GLU A 50 15.01 -13.13 4.14
CA GLU A 50 15.78 -12.09 4.83
C GLU A 50 14.86 -11.18 5.63
N MET A 51 13.75 -10.76 5.02
CA MET A 51 12.79 -9.91 5.72
C MET A 51 12.20 -10.64 6.92
N GLN A 52 11.98 -11.93 6.77
CA GLN A 52 11.42 -12.73 7.84
C GLN A 52 12.37 -12.82 9.03
N VAL A 53 13.64 -13.08 8.76
CA VAL A 53 14.64 -13.16 9.82
C VAL A 53 14.81 -11.82 10.51
N ARG A 54 14.87 -10.74 9.73
CA ARG A 54 15.08 -9.41 10.28
C ARG A 54 13.82 -8.80 10.87
N GLN A 55 12.67 -9.40 10.63
CA GLN A 55 11.37 -8.93 11.10
C GLN A 55 11.13 -7.46 10.77
N ILE A 56 11.33 -7.13 9.50
CA ILE A 56 11.11 -5.76 9.03
C ILE A 56 9.85 -5.69 8.18
N GLY A 57 9.27 -4.51 8.14
CA GLY A 57 8.08 -4.24 7.34
C GLY A 57 6.92 -5.14 7.71
N PHE A 58 6.35 -5.77 6.71
CA PHE A 58 5.19 -6.64 6.94
C PHE A 58 5.55 -7.99 7.57
N MET A 59 6.83 -8.22 7.84
CA MET A 59 7.27 -9.38 8.60
C MET A 59 7.41 -9.08 10.09
N ASN A 60 7.19 -7.85 10.50
CA ASN A 60 7.26 -7.47 11.90
C ASN A 60 5.87 -7.62 12.51
N PRO A 61 5.71 -8.48 13.54
CA PRO A 61 4.39 -8.68 14.15
C PRO A 61 3.71 -7.42 14.63
N LYS A 62 4.50 -6.40 14.99
CA LYS A 62 3.92 -5.15 15.50
C LYS A 62 3.34 -4.27 14.41
N SER A 63 3.78 -4.43 13.17
CA SER A 63 3.32 -3.59 12.08
C SER A 63 2.59 -4.34 10.98
N GLU A 64 2.56 -5.65 11.06
CA GLU A 64 1.96 -6.48 10.01
C GLU A 64 0.52 -6.08 9.72
N LYS A 65 -0.23 -5.75 10.74
CA LYS A 65 -1.65 -5.43 10.59
C LYS A 65 -1.90 -4.14 9.82
N ASN A 66 -0.87 -3.34 9.64
CA ASN A 66 -1.00 -2.07 8.93
C ASN A 66 -0.81 -2.22 7.43
N TYR A 67 -0.49 -3.42 6.98
CA TYR A 67 -0.22 -3.68 5.58
C TYR A 67 -1.41 -4.35 4.91
N TYR A 68 -1.75 -3.86 3.74
CA TYR A 68 -2.88 -4.35 2.96
C TYR A 68 -2.45 -4.54 1.52
N GLY A 69 -3.09 -5.49 0.87
CA GLY A 69 -2.87 -5.69 -0.55
C GLY A 69 -4.07 -5.26 -1.34
N PHE A 70 -3.83 -5.00 -2.61
CA PHE A 70 -4.88 -4.68 -3.58
C PHE A 70 -4.85 -5.74 -4.66
N TRP A 71 -6.00 -6.35 -4.90
CA TRP A 71 -6.13 -7.38 -5.92
C TRP A 71 -7.10 -6.94 -6.98
N ASP A 72 -6.72 -7.11 -8.23
CA ASP A 72 -7.63 -6.98 -9.36
C ASP A 72 -7.98 -8.41 -9.74
N GLU A 73 -9.17 -8.84 -9.35
CA GLU A 73 -9.57 -10.24 -9.41
C GLU A 73 -8.57 -11.08 -8.63
N SER A 74 -7.82 -11.95 -9.27
CA SER A 74 -6.87 -12.81 -8.54
C SER A 74 -5.44 -12.27 -8.56
N ILE A 75 -5.22 -11.13 -9.18
CA ILE A 75 -3.87 -10.60 -9.38
C ILE A 75 -3.57 -9.54 -8.32
N LEU A 76 -2.47 -9.73 -7.61
CA LEU A 76 -2.02 -8.75 -6.62
C LEU A 76 -1.33 -7.60 -7.37
N VAL A 77 -1.98 -6.45 -7.41
CA VAL A 77 -1.47 -5.32 -8.18
C VAL A 77 -0.70 -4.32 -7.34
N GLY A 78 -0.81 -4.39 -6.02
CA GLY A 78 -0.07 -3.46 -5.18
C GLY A 78 -0.31 -3.73 -3.72
N PHE A 79 0.37 -2.93 -2.89
CA PHE A 79 0.16 -3.02 -1.45
C PHE A 79 0.33 -1.63 -0.83
N VAL A 80 -0.12 -1.51 0.40
CA VAL A 80 -0.03 -0.24 1.12
C VAL A 80 0.22 -0.51 2.59
N ASN A 81 0.98 0.38 3.21
CA ASN A 81 1.15 0.45 4.65
C ASN A 81 0.41 1.68 5.15
N ILE A 82 -0.56 1.50 6.03
CA ILE A 82 -1.30 2.60 6.63
C ILE A 82 -0.96 2.61 8.11
N LEU A 83 -0.13 3.55 8.51
CA LEU A 83 0.40 3.57 9.86
C LEU A 83 0.00 4.84 10.57
N GLU A 84 -0.76 4.70 11.64
CA GLU A 84 -1.14 5.85 12.46
C GLU A 84 0.06 6.30 13.27
N GLU A 85 0.40 7.56 13.15
CA GLU A 85 1.42 8.20 13.98
C GLU A 85 0.77 9.27 14.82
N LYS A 86 1.54 9.89 15.70
CA LYS A 86 0.98 10.82 16.67
C LYS A 86 0.21 11.95 16.00
N GLU A 87 0.82 12.56 14.99
CA GLU A 87 0.25 13.75 14.38
C GLU A 87 -0.34 13.52 13.01
N GLU A 88 -0.09 12.37 12.42
CA GLU A 88 -0.48 12.15 11.05
C GLU A 88 -0.56 10.65 10.77
N VAL A 89 -1.07 10.31 9.59
CA VAL A 89 -1.11 8.92 9.14
C VAL A 89 -0.08 8.77 8.02
N PHE A 90 0.85 7.85 8.22
CA PHE A 90 1.85 7.55 7.21
C PHE A 90 1.28 6.57 6.19
N ILE A 91 1.49 6.86 4.91
CA ILE A 91 1.07 6.01 3.81
C ILE A 91 2.29 5.62 3.01
N GLY A 92 2.58 4.33 2.95
CA GLY A 92 3.61 3.82 2.07
C GLY A 92 2.95 2.91 1.05
N ILE A 93 3.23 3.11 -0.24
CA ILE A 93 2.51 2.40 -1.27
C ILE A 93 3.49 1.78 -2.27
N GLY A 94 3.16 0.59 -2.75
CA GLY A 94 3.96 -0.08 -3.76
C GLY A 94 3.07 -0.69 -4.82
N VAL A 95 3.47 -0.57 -6.08
CA VAL A 95 2.72 -1.11 -7.20
C VAL A 95 3.52 -2.25 -7.81
N ASN A 96 2.84 -3.34 -8.11
CA ASN A 96 3.44 -4.46 -8.82
C ASN A 96 4.12 -3.94 -10.09
N PRO A 97 5.41 -4.24 -10.29
CA PRO A 97 6.13 -3.67 -11.44
C PRO A 97 5.51 -3.99 -12.79
N ASP A 98 4.79 -5.09 -12.91
CA ASP A 98 4.11 -5.42 -14.16
C ASP A 98 2.92 -4.53 -14.43
N PHE A 99 2.51 -3.76 -13.45
CA PHE A 99 1.31 -2.93 -13.54
C PHE A 99 1.58 -1.46 -13.28
N CYS A 100 2.81 -1.07 -13.24
CA CYS A 100 3.18 0.34 -13.18
C CYS A 100 2.66 1.03 -14.40
N ASN A 101 2.40 2.13 -14.64
CA ASN A 101 1.93 2.80 -15.84
C ASN A 101 0.55 2.36 -16.33
N LYS A 102 -0.22 1.71 -15.44
CA LYS A 102 -1.57 1.31 -15.78
C LYS A 102 -2.59 1.95 -14.86
N HIS A 103 -2.17 3.03 -14.20
CA HIS A 103 -3.01 3.83 -13.33
C HIS A 103 -3.49 3.12 -12.07
N TYR A 104 -2.92 1.97 -11.75
CA TYR A 104 -3.28 1.28 -10.52
C TYR A 104 -2.86 2.09 -9.29
N GLY A 105 -1.71 2.73 -9.36
CA GLY A 105 -1.24 3.54 -8.24
C GLY A 105 -2.24 4.60 -7.84
N GLN A 106 -2.82 5.29 -8.82
CA GLN A 106 -3.82 6.32 -8.53
C GLN A 106 -5.08 5.73 -7.91
N ARG A 107 -5.53 4.60 -8.45
CA ARG A 107 -6.73 3.94 -7.92
C ARG A 107 -6.49 3.49 -6.48
N MET A 108 -5.33 2.88 -6.24
CA MET A 108 -4.96 2.43 -4.90
C MET A 108 -4.88 3.59 -3.93
N LEU A 109 -4.32 4.70 -4.39
CA LEU A 109 -4.16 5.87 -3.52
C LEU A 109 -5.52 6.45 -3.14
N LEU A 110 -6.45 6.49 -4.08
CA LEU A 110 -7.80 6.98 -3.79
C LEU A 110 -8.49 6.09 -2.76
N ILE A 111 -8.38 4.78 -2.93
CA ILE A 111 -8.97 3.85 -1.97
C ILE A 111 -8.33 4.02 -0.60
N THR A 112 -7.00 4.13 -0.58
CA THR A 112 -6.27 4.32 0.66
C THR A 112 -6.68 5.60 1.36
N TYR A 113 -6.85 6.67 0.60
CA TYR A 113 -7.30 7.94 1.17
C TYR A 113 -8.66 7.79 1.85
N GLU A 114 -9.61 7.16 1.16
CA GLU A 114 -10.95 7.00 1.72
C GLU A 114 -10.93 6.15 2.99
N ILE A 115 -10.16 5.07 2.95
CA ILE A 115 -10.08 4.20 4.12
C ILE A 115 -9.41 4.90 5.28
N SER A 116 -8.32 5.62 5.01
CA SER A 116 -7.60 6.32 6.06
C SER A 116 -8.44 7.41 6.70
N LYS A 117 -9.26 8.10 5.92
CA LYS A 117 -10.15 9.10 6.48
C LYS A 117 -11.21 8.49 7.38
N LYS A 118 -11.64 7.28 7.07
CA LYS A 118 -12.59 6.59 7.93
C LYS A 118 -11.95 6.08 9.20
N LEU A 119 -10.72 5.59 9.11
CA LEU A 119 -10.02 5.07 10.28
C LEU A 119 -9.50 6.19 11.18
N TYR A 120 -9.02 7.26 10.60
CA TYR A 120 -8.35 8.33 11.33
C TYR A 120 -8.83 9.69 10.82
N PRO A 121 -10.10 10.04 11.10
CA PRO A 121 -10.73 11.20 10.45
C PRO A 121 -10.08 12.55 10.76
N ASN A 122 -9.37 12.64 11.86
CA ASN A 122 -8.83 13.94 12.29
C ASN A 122 -7.34 14.08 12.06
N LYS A 123 -6.73 13.19 11.28
CA LYS A 123 -5.30 13.26 11.04
C LYS A 123 -5.00 13.44 9.56
N PRO A 124 -4.06 14.32 9.22
CA PRO A 124 -3.64 14.45 7.83
C PRO A 124 -2.86 13.23 7.37
N LEU A 125 -2.85 13.01 6.08
CA LEU A 125 -2.12 11.91 5.48
C LEU A 125 -0.75 12.37 5.00
N TYR A 126 0.23 11.50 5.17
CA TYR A 126 1.59 11.77 4.77
C TYR A 126 2.05 10.61 3.89
N LEU A 127 2.26 10.89 2.62
CA LEU A 127 2.69 9.87 1.66
C LEU A 127 4.20 9.94 1.53
N GLU A 128 4.85 8.79 1.72
CA GLU A 128 6.30 8.71 1.59
C GLU A 128 6.65 7.58 0.65
N VAL A 129 7.51 7.90 -0.32
CA VAL A 129 8.11 6.90 -1.18
C VAL A 129 9.45 6.55 -0.57
N ARG A 130 9.60 5.32 -0.14
CA ARG A 130 10.80 4.86 0.54
C ARG A 130 11.55 3.86 -0.30
N THR A 131 12.86 3.92 -0.20
CA THR A 131 13.71 2.90 -0.77
C THR A 131 14.37 2.16 0.38
N TRP A 132 14.88 0.98 0.10
CA TRP A 132 15.65 0.25 1.10
C TRP A 132 17.09 0.75 1.16
N ASN A 133 17.45 1.63 0.25
CA ASN A 133 18.66 2.42 0.32
C ASN A 133 18.28 3.73 1.02
N ILE A 134 18.68 3.88 2.26
CA ILE A 134 18.26 4.99 3.11
C ILE A 134 18.56 6.35 2.50
N ARG A 135 19.56 6.43 1.63
CA ARG A 135 19.97 7.72 1.08
C ARG A 135 18.95 8.31 0.13
N ASP A 136 18.02 7.49 -0.36
CA ASP A 136 17.10 7.93 -1.39
C ASP A 136 15.66 7.92 -0.90
N ARG A 137 15.43 8.56 0.23
CA ARG A 137 14.09 8.73 0.73
C ARG A 137 13.47 9.96 0.11
N LYS A 138 12.23 9.79 -0.33
CA LYS A 138 11.43 10.88 -0.82
C LYS A 138 10.09 10.85 -0.12
N SER A 139 9.53 12.03 0.10
CA SER A 139 8.24 12.09 0.75
C SER A 139 7.42 13.24 0.18
N THR A 140 6.12 13.04 0.20
CA THR A 140 5.16 14.04 -0.24
C THR A 140 4.03 14.05 0.76
N ARG A 141 3.78 15.21 1.32
CA ARG A 141 2.72 15.34 2.30
C ARG A 141 1.43 15.69 1.57
N LEU A 142 0.40 14.90 1.84
CA LEU A 142 -0.90 15.13 1.24
C LEU A 142 -1.72 16.04 2.12
N ASN A 143 -2.37 17.01 1.49
CA ASN A 143 -3.26 17.89 2.22
C ASN A 143 -4.65 17.26 2.24
N SER A 144 -5.06 16.83 3.42
CA SER A 144 -6.34 16.16 3.58
C SER A 144 -7.30 16.97 4.47
N SER A 145 -7.08 18.23 4.57
CA SER A 145 -7.81 19.05 5.53
C SER A 145 -9.22 19.42 5.08
N HIS A 146 -9.63 19.03 3.90
CA HIS A 146 -10.98 19.38 3.44
C HIS A 146 -11.76 18.23 2.87
#